data_5689271ddc937f7e573b3f1b36d21aec
#
_entry.id   5689271ddc937f7e573b3f1b36d21aec
#
_cell.length_a   1.000
_cell.length_b   1.000
_cell.length_c   1.000
_cell.angle_alpha   90.00
_cell.angle_beta   90.00
_cell.angle_gamma   90.00
#
_symmetry.space_group_name_H-M   'P 1'
#
loop_
_entity.id
_entity.type
_entity.pdbx_description
1 polymer ?
#
loop_
_entity_poly.entity_id
_entity_poly.type
_entity_poly.pdbx_seq_one_letter_code
_entity_poly.pdbx_strand_id
1 'polypeptide(L)'
;MSNRGRDYLVLSQCAHVCQRGVRFGPWMYVRTHHDGYHLFPDEMLFDIERDPHEQDDLASDRLDACGEAVRRLAEWHDSMMKSMDCDVDPLRTVITEGGPTYARGFPRRYCERLEATGRGWAIPELKRRHPREFE
;
A
#
# COMPACT_ATOMS: atom_id res chain seq x y z
N MET A 1 21.68 30.13 5.56
CA MET A 1 20.44 29.31 5.64
C MET A 1 20.81 27.87 5.36
N SER A 2 20.73 26.99 6.34
CA SER A 2 20.92 25.56 6.10
C SER A 2 19.69 25.05 5.35
N ASN A 3 19.86 24.70 4.09
CA ASN A 3 18.83 24.05 3.28
C ASN A 3 18.73 22.57 3.72
N ARG A 4 18.34 22.32 4.97
CA ARG A 4 18.06 21.00 5.47
C ARG A 4 16.66 20.62 4.96
N GLY A 5 16.64 19.90 3.86
CA GLY A 5 15.46 19.16 3.44
C GLY A 5 15.03 18.18 4.54
N ARG A 6 13.84 17.59 4.36
CA ARG A 6 13.35 16.53 5.25
C ARG A 6 14.21 15.29 5.08
N ASP A 7 14.55 14.62 6.19
CA ASP A 7 15.29 13.35 6.15
C ASP A 7 14.49 12.23 5.50
N TYR A 8 13.15 12.32 5.52
CA TYR A 8 12.23 11.42 4.84
C TYR A 8 10.87 12.07 4.57
N LEU A 9 10.11 11.49 3.66
CA LEU A 9 8.76 11.91 3.32
C LEU A 9 7.82 10.70 3.33
N VAL A 10 6.72 10.79 4.08
CA VAL A 10 5.65 9.78 4.08
C VAL A 10 4.57 10.18 3.09
N LEU A 11 4.14 9.21 2.30
CA LEU A 11 3.12 9.32 1.28
C LEU A 11 2.00 8.32 1.58
N SER A 12 0.76 8.71 1.36
CA SER A 12 -0.39 7.81 1.52
C SER A 12 -1.34 7.98 0.35
N GLN A 13 -1.94 6.88 -0.10
CA GLN A 13 -3.01 6.91 -1.10
C GLN A 13 -4.13 5.94 -0.74
N CYS A 14 -5.36 6.31 -1.10
CA CYS A 14 -6.57 5.49 -0.95
C CYS A 14 -7.50 5.64 -2.17
N ALA A 15 -6.96 5.95 -3.36
CA ALA A 15 -7.76 6.16 -4.56
C ALA A 15 -8.11 4.84 -5.27
N HIS A 16 -7.11 4.02 -5.58
CA HIS A 16 -7.28 2.71 -6.23
C HIS A 16 -6.80 1.58 -5.34
N VAL A 17 -5.85 1.86 -4.49
CA VAL A 17 -5.26 0.97 -3.49
C VAL A 17 -5.09 1.74 -2.19
N CYS A 18 -5.04 1.06 -1.05
CA CYS A 18 -4.65 1.68 0.21
C CYS A 18 -3.18 1.36 0.48
N GLN A 19 -2.32 2.33 0.25
CA GLN A 19 -0.89 2.20 0.43
C GLN A 19 -0.33 3.36 1.24
N ARG A 20 0.70 3.06 2.00
CA ARG A 20 1.52 4.06 2.67
C ARG A 20 2.99 3.78 2.37
N GLY A 21 3.70 4.78 1.91
CA GLY A 21 5.09 4.67 1.57
C GLY A 21 5.95 5.68 2.29
N VAL A 22 7.25 5.44 2.28
CA VAL A 22 8.26 6.37 2.77
C VAL A 22 9.41 6.48 1.78
N ARG A 23 9.75 7.71 1.44
CA ARG A 23 10.94 8.04 0.66
C ARG A 23 12.04 8.50 1.61
N PHE A 24 13.23 7.89 1.52
CA PHE A 24 14.41 8.27 2.28
C PHE A 24 15.69 7.87 1.54
N GLY A 25 16.68 8.76 1.48
CA GLY A 25 17.85 8.55 0.63
C GLY A 25 17.45 8.18 -0.80
N PRO A 26 18.03 7.13 -1.40
CA PRO A 26 17.66 6.66 -2.74
C PRO A 26 16.39 5.80 -2.77
N TRP A 27 15.82 5.47 -1.60
CA TRP A 27 14.78 4.47 -1.47
C TRP A 27 13.37 5.06 -1.53
N MET A 28 12.50 4.38 -2.25
CA MET A 28 11.05 4.47 -2.14
C MET A 28 10.51 3.13 -1.67
N TYR A 29 10.02 3.08 -0.45
CA TYR A 29 9.36 1.91 0.12
C TYR A 29 7.86 2.11 0.15
N VAL A 30 7.11 1.09 -0.24
CA VAL A 30 5.64 1.11 -0.28
C VAL A 30 5.10 -0.10 0.48
N ARG A 31 4.16 0.14 1.38
CA ARG A 31 3.41 -0.89 2.09
C ARG A 31 1.96 -0.89 1.62
N THR A 32 1.47 -2.06 1.21
CA THR A 32 0.10 -2.25 0.76
C THR A 32 -0.75 -2.75 1.92
N HIS A 33 -1.76 -1.97 2.30
CA HIS A 33 -2.73 -2.33 3.34
C HIS A 33 -4.02 -2.90 2.74
N HIS A 34 -4.39 -2.44 1.55
CA HIS A 34 -5.46 -3.04 0.74
C HIS A 34 -5.09 -2.85 -0.73
N ASP A 35 -5.01 -3.95 -1.46
CA ASP A 35 -4.50 -3.95 -2.84
C ASP A 35 -5.51 -3.48 -3.90
N GLY A 36 -6.71 -3.07 -3.49
CA GLY A 36 -7.76 -2.65 -4.43
C GLY A 36 -8.17 -3.74 -5.42
N TYR A 37 -7.96 -5.02 -5.07
CA TYR A 37 -8.17 -6.21 -5.91
C TYR A 37 -7.22 -6.31 -7.11
N HIS A 38 -6.04 -5.66 -7.05
CA HIS A 38 -5.00 -5.67 -8.10
C HIS A 38 -3.85 -6.63 -7.83
N LEU A 39 -3.88 -7.38 -6.74
CA LEU A 39 -2.85 -8.36 -6.34
C LEU A 39 -1.45 -7.73 -6.14
N PHE A 40 -1.37 -6.50 -5.67
CA PHE A 40 -0.10 -5.91 -5.26
C PHE A 40 0.54 -6.71 -4.12
N PRO A 41 1.87 -6.83 -4.08
CA PRO A 41 2.57 -7.41 -2.93
C PRO A 41 2.37 -6.55 -1.67
N ASP A 42 2.57 -7.16 -0.50
CA ASP A 42 2.41 -6.49 0.79
C ASP A 42 3.42 -5.36 0.99
N GLU A 43 4.61 -5.51 0.41
CA GLU A 43 5.64 -4.48 0.41
C GLU A 43 6.41 -4.46 -0.91
N MET A 44 6.92 -3.28 -1.27
CA MET A 44 7.77 -3.05 -2.42
C MET A 44 8.87 -2.05 -2.04
N LEU A 45 10.04 -2.21 -2.62
CA LEU A 45 11.18 -1.29 -2.43
C LEU A 45 11.85 -0.98 -3.76
N PHE A 46 12.05 0.30 -4.05
CA PHE A 46 12.69 0.76 -5.28
C PHE A 46 13.86 1.69 -4.98
N ASP A 47 14.94 1.55 -5.75
CA ASP A 47 16.04 2.53 -5.79
C ASP A 47 15.74 3.58 -6.86
N ILE A 48 15.08 4.66 -6.49
CA ILE A 48 14.60 5.68 -7.43
C ILE A 48 15.69 6.55 -8.06
N GLU A 49 16.95 6.44 -7.63
CA GLU A 49 18.09 7.07 -8.27
C GLU A 49 18.58 6.25 -9.45
N ARG A 50 18.55 4.92 -9.35
CA ARG A 50 18.96 3.97 -10.40
C ARG A 50 17.81 3.53 -11.29
N ASP A 51 16.63 3.41 -10.69
CA ASP A 51 15.39 2.99 -11.33
C ASP A 51 14.27 4.02 -11.06
N PRO A 52 14.30 5.19 -11.75
CA PRO A 52 13.31 6.25 -11.55
C PRO A 52 11.89 5.87 -12.00
N HIS A 53 11.73 4.75 -12.69
CA HIS A 53 10.44 4.22 -13.14
C HIS A 53 9.90 3.08 -12.28
N GLU A 54 10.59 2.74 -11.18
CA GLU A 54 10.14 1.74 -10.21
C GLU A 54 9.81 0.38 -10.86
N GLN A 55 10.73 -0.11 -11.72
CA GLN A 55 10.53 -1.36 -12.46
C GLN A 55 11.05 -2.59 -11.70
N ASP A 56 12.06 -2.41 -10.85
CA ASP A 56 12.77 -3.47 -10.14
C ASP A 56 12.45 -3.42 -8.65
N ASP A 57 11.55 -4.29 -8.19
CA ASP A 57 11.25 -4.44 -6.76
C ASP A 57 12.39 -5.16 -6.03
N LEU A 58 13.05 -4.44 -5.13
CA LEU A 58 14.19 -4.90 -4.35
C LEU A 58 13.82 -5.33 -2.92
N ALA A 59 12.55 -5.45 -2.59
CA ALA A 59 12.12 -5.73 -1.21
C ALA A 59 12.70 -7.05 -0.67
N SER A 60 12.78 -8.09 -1.50
CA SER A 60 13.36 -9.38 -1.11
C SER A 60 14.89 -9.36 -0.94
N ASP A 61 15.57 -8.45 -1.65
CA ASP A 61 17.03 -8.38 -1.71
C ASP A 61 17.64 -7.40 -0.70
N ARG A 62 16.84 -6.43 -0.25
CA ARG A 62 17.29 -5.32 0.61
C ARG A 62 16.46 -5.24 1.89
N LEU A 63 16.52 -6.31 2.67
CA LEU A 63 15.84 -6.39 3.99
C LEU A 63 16.30 -5.31 4.97
N ASP A 64 17.54 -4.86 4.86
CA ASP A 64 18.10 -3.75 5.63
C ASP A 64 17.34 -2.43 5.37
N ALA A 65 17.14 -2.09 4.10
CA ALA A 65 16.41 -0.89 3.70
C ALA A 65 14.91 -0.99 4.03
N CYS A 66 14.30 -2.17 3.85
CA CYS A 66 12.92 -2.42 4.27
C CYS A 66 12.74 -2.24 5.79
N GLY A 67 13.65 -2.77 6.61
CA GLY A 67 13.63 -2.61 8.06
C GLY A 67 13.72 -1.14 8.49
N GLU A 68 14.61 -0.36 7.87
CA GLU A 68 14.72 1.08 8.10
C GLU A 68 13.43 1.82 7.70
N ALA A 69 12.84 1.47 6.55
CA ALA A 69 11.58 2.04 6.09
C ALA A 69 10.43 1.81 7.07
N VAL A 70 10.30 0.58 7.55
CA VAL A 70 9.27 0.20 8.55
C VAL A 70 9.46 0.99 9.84
N ARG A 71 10.70 1.14 10.32
CA ARG A 71 11.01 1.94 11.51
C ARG A 71 10.59 3.41 11.31
N ARG A 72 10.90 4.02 10.17
CA ARG A 72 10.51 5.41 9.85
C ARG A 72 9.00 5.59 9.77
N LEU A 73 8.28 4.63 9.17
CA LEU A 73 6.83 4.65 9.15
C LEU A 73 6.21 4.52 10.54
N ALA A 74 6.78 3.69 11.41
CA ALA A 74 6.32 3.55 12.80
C ALA A 74 6.54 4.85 13.59
N GLU A 75 7.72 5.46 13.51
CA GLU A 75 8.02 6.74 14.15
C GLU A 75 7.10 7.87 13.68
N TRP A 76 6.85 7.91 12.35
CA TRP A 76 5.91 8.88 11.77
C TRP A 76 4.49 8.64 12.29
N HIS A 77 4.03 7.40 12.30
CA HIS A 77 2.70 7.03 12.79
C HIS A 77 2.51 7.40 14.26
N ASP A 78 3.49 7.10 15.11
CA ASP A 78 3.47 7.48 16.53
C ASP A 78 3.40 8.99 16.70
N SER A 79 4.13 9.74 15.88
CA SER A 79 4.08 11.22 15.89
C SER A 79 2.69 11.74 15.46
N MET A 80 2.10 11.14 14.43
CA MET A 80 0.75 11.48 13.99
C MET A 80 -0.31 11.17 15.06
N MET A 81 -0.22 10.01 15.70
CA MET A 81 -1.12 9.61 16.78
C MET A 81 -1.13 10.61 17.95
N LYS A 82 0.02 11.20 18.27
CA LYS A 82 0.15 12.21 19.34
C LYS A 82 -0.48 13.56 19.00
N SER A 83 -0.66 13.86 17.72
CA SER A 83 -1.17 15.15 17.23
C SER A 83 -2.52 15.09 16.52
N MET A 84 -3.14 13.90 16.44
CA MET A 84 -4.42 13.72 15.76
C MET A 84 -5.56 14.36 16.53
N ASP A 85 -6.45 15.04 15.79
CA ASP A 85 -7.73 15.53 16.28
C ASP A 85 -8.88 14.52 16.07
N CYS A 86 -8.60 13.38 15.41
CA CYS A 86 -9.57 12.33 15.12
C CYS A 86 -9.12 10.98 15.73
N ASP A 87 -10.09 10.12 16.05
CA ASP A 87 -9.84 8.87 16.77
C ASP A 87 -9.26 7.74 15.91
N VAL A 88 -9.29 7.88 14.58
CA VAL A 88 -8.95 6.80 13.66
C VAL A 88 -8.13 7.32 12.46
N ASP A 89 -7.08 6.59 12.09
CA ASP A 89 -6.37 6.81 10.83
C ASP A 89 -7.36 6.65 9.65
N PRO A 90 -7.54 7.66 8.78
CA PRO A 90 -8.49 7.60 7.67
C PRO A 90 -8.28 6.43 6.72
N LEU A 91 -7.04 5.97 6.56
CA LEU A 91 -6.71 4.81 5.75
C LEU A 91 -7.35 3.54 6.30
N ARG A 92 -7.41 3.39 7.62
CA ARG A 92 -8.10 2.27 8.27
C ARG A 92 -9.60 2.28 7.99
N THR A 93 -10.24 3.43 7.99
CA THR A 93 -11.68 3.56 7.66
C THR A 93 -11.96 3.00 6.26
N VAL A 94 -11.19 3.41 5.25
CA VAL A 94 -11.34 2.91 3.89
C VAL A 94 -11.16 1.39 3.81
N ILE A 95 -10.15 0.85 4.52
CA ILE A 95 -9.89 -0.61 4.55
C ILE A 95 -11.06 -1.36 5.19
N THR A 96 -11.61 -0.86 6.30
CA THR A 96 -12.73 -1.54 7.00
C THR A 96 -14.04 -1.47 6.23
N GLU A 97 -14.18 -0.52 5.31
CA GLU A 97 -15.31 -0.41 4.40
C GLU A 97 -15.19 -1.29 3.15
N GLY A 98 -14.14 -2.08 3.00
CA GLY A 98 -13.93 -3.01 1.88
C GLY A 98 -12.99 -2.49 0.80
N GLY A 99 -12.20 -1.45 1.12
CA GLY A 99 -11.20 -0.87 0.22
C GLY A 99 -11.71 0.29 -0.63
N PRO A 100 -10.82 0.94 -1.38
CA PRO A 100 -11.10 2.23 -2.02
C PRO A 100 -12.14 2.18 -3.15
N THR A 101 -12.31 1.02 -3.77
CA THR A 101 -13.25 0.83 -4.89
C THR A 101 -14.45 -0.05 -4.53
N TYR A 102 -14.57 -0.42 -3.24
CA TYR A 102 -15.64 -1.29 -2.81
C TYR A 102 -17.02 -0.64 -2.98
N ALA A 103 -17.93 -1.39 -3.58
CA ALA A 103 -19.34 -1.09 -3.63
C ALA A 103 -20.12 -2.41 -3.46
N ARG A 104 -21.35 -2.33 -2.93
CA ARG A 104 -22.16 -3.51 -2.72
C ARG A 104 -22.27 -4.38 -3.98
N GLY A 105 -21.88 -5.64 -3.86
CA GLY A 105 -21.83 -6.60 -4.98
C GLY A 105 -20.64 -6.42 -5.93
N PHE A 106 -19.69 -5.54 -5.61
CA PHE A 106 -18.47 -5.33 -6.40
C PHE A 106 -17.66 -6.61 -6.57
N PRO A 107 -17.30 -7.38 -5.52
CA PRO A 107 -16.45 -8.56 -5.67
C PRO A 107 -17.03 -9.60 -6.64
N ARG A 108 -18.34 -9.85 -6.59
CA ARG A 108 -19.01 -10.77 -7.52
C ARG A 108 -18.90 -10.31 -8.96
N ARG A 109 -19.27 -9.06 -9.24
CA ARG A 109 -19.20 -8.49 -10.60
C ARG A 109 -17.76 -8.42 -11.12
N TYR A 110 -16.80 -8.16 -10.24
CA TYR A 110 -15.40 -8.18 -10.60
C TYR A 110 -14.92 -9.58 -11.00
N CYS A 111 -15.30 -10.62 -10.24
CA CYS A 111 -15.00 -12.00 -10.61
C CYS A 111 -15.61 -12.40 -11.96
N GLU A 112 -16.89 -12.08 -12.19
CA GLU A 112 -17.56 -12.30 -13.49
C GLU A 112 -16.77 -11.65 -14.65
N ARG A 113 -16.28 -10.43 -14.44
CA ARG A 113 -15.44 -9.74 -15.42
C ARG A 113 -14.07 -10.41 -15.63
N LEU A 114 -13.43 -10.87 -14.55
CA LEU A 114 -12.15 -11.58 -14.64
C LEU A 114 -12.30 -12.87 -15.43
N GLU A 115 -13.38 -13.64 -15.22
CA GLU A 115 -13.68 -14.85 -15.99
C GLU A 115 -13.91 -14.51 -17.46
N ALA A 116 -14.75 -13.54 -17.75
CA ALA A 116 -15.06 -13.11 -19.12
C ALA A 116 -13.84 -12.60 -19.90
N THR A 117 -12.79 -12.14 -19.21
CA THR A 117 -11.55 -11.61 -19.82
C THR A 117 -10.35 -12.55 -19.73
N GLY A 118 -10.56 -13.84 -19.38
CA GLY A 118 -9.48 -14.84 -19.28
C GLY A 118 -8.56 -14.66 -18.08
N ARG A 119 -8.97 -13.89 -17.07
CA ARG A 119 -8.21 -13.63 -15.85
C ARG A 119 -8.78 -14.31 -14.60
N GLY A 120 -9.64 -15.31 -14.78
CA GLY A 120 -10.27 -16.08 -13.70
C GLY A 120 -9.25 -16.75 -12.76
N TRP A 121 -8.02 -16.96 -13.21
CA TRP A 121 -6.92 -17.48 -12.39
C TRP A 121 -6.62 -16.63 -11.14
N ALA A 122 -6.96 -15.34 -11.15
CA ALA A 122 -6.73 -14.44 -10.01
C ALA A 122 -7.78 -14.60 -8.89
N ILE A 123 -8.95 -15.16 -9.17
CA ILE A 123 -10.08 -15.22 -8.24
C ILE A 123 -9.78 -15.96 -6.94
N PRO A 124 -9.10 -17.14 -6.93
CA PRO A 124 -8.79 -17.82 -5.69
C PRO A 124 -7.92 -16.98 -4.75
N GLU A 125 -6.93 -16.29 -5.30
CA GLU A 125 -6.03 -15.43 -4.52
C GLU A 125 -6.77 -14.18 -4.00
N LEU A 126 -7.65 -13.58 -4.79
CA LEU A 126 -8.49 -12.47 -4.34
C LEU A 126 -9.38 -12.87 -3.16
N LYS A 127 -10.04 -14.02 -3.24
CA LYS A 127 -10.86 -14.55 -2.13
C LYS A 127 -10.04 -14.82 -0.88
N ARG A 128 -8.82 -15.34 -1.04
CA ARG A 128 -7.91 -15.57 0.08
C ARG A 128 -7.48 -14.27 0.77
N ARG A 129 -7.21 -13.22 0.00
CA ARG A 129 -6.79 -11.90 0.52
C ARG A 129 -7.92 -11.10 1.15
N HIS A 130 -9.12 -11.22 0.61
CA HIS A 130 -10.29 -10.41 0.96
C HIS A 130 -11.48 -11.26 1.41
N PRO A 131 -11.33 -12.15 2.41
CA PRO A 131 -12.40 -13.08 2.79
C PRO A 131 -13.68 -12.36 3.21
N ARG A 132 -13.57 -11.21 3.89
CA ARG A 132 -14.71 -10.43 4.37
C ARG A 132 -15.56 -9.83 3.26
N GLU A 133 -14.95 -9.44 2.16
CA GLU A 133 -15.59 -8.80 1.03
C GLU A 133 -16.28 -9.81 0.11
N PHE A 134 -15.94 -11.08 0.25
CA PHE A 134 -16.51 -12.19 -0.53
C PHE A 134 -17.54 -13.03 0.26
N GLU A 135 -17.77 -12.74 1.53
CA GLU A 135 -18.87 -13.28 2.33
C GLU A 135 -20.18 -12.58 1.95
#